data_313d5d9d6789c854b6717d160fd61bbf
#
_entry.id   313d5d9d6789c854b6717d160fd61bbf
#
_cell.length_a   1.000
_cell.length_b   1.000
_cell.length_c   1.000
_cell.angle_alpha   90.00
_cell.angle_beta   90.00
_cell.angle_gamma   90.00
#
_symmetry.space_group_name_H-M   'P 1'
#
loop_
_entity.id
_entity.type
_entity.pdbx_description
1 polymer ?
#
loop_
_entity_poly.entity_id
_entity_poly.type
_entity_poly.pdbx_seq_one_letter_code
_entity_poly.pdbx_strand_id
1 'polypeptide(L)'
;MRIIIFIIYNLIIYPLFLLIIFFLSIFNHKIRNGFIGRFQTVEKLNKHFNKVRSNSLIYWFHCSSYGEYLQIEPVIAGIKKKKINSIILLSFFSPSGYDNAHNKNVDCKVYMPLDFYWTISSILDLVRPNKIIFATSDLWYNFIWVAKRKNIDTVLIGAKSKKYFDKKLSFLHYVYKPMYRSITKIFTINKNDAFVLNRYIGDSNSKAVYQMGNPRYDQVIANAKKILDDNKKPILERENILLFSSMDSDDRNVVLSHAIRYMEKNKNLQIVWVSHEPTDQENKYLESMFTRRDISVSVIDSIENFSDNESRVKIINIVGALAKLYWKVKVAYIGGGFSTGVHNLMEPSVAGLPTIFGPNYNEFDEALEILNNKSGFCIEKGSEFIEILDQLLNNDQRLLLTSAAAKDLIDKNSGVSNKVVEAILSH
;
A
#
# COMPACT_ATOMS: atom_id res chain seq x y z
N MET A 1 -14.14 27.69 20.16
CA MET A 1 -13.01 26.88 19.66
C MET A 1 -13.21 26.37 18.22
N ARG A 2 -14.31 25.68 17.86
CA ARG A 2 -14.52 25.17 16.48
C ARG A 2 -14.54 26.27 15.41
N ILE A 3 -15.18 27.41 15.67
CA ILE A 3 -15.21 28.56 14.73
C ILE A 3 -13.81 29.16 14.54
N ILE A 4 -13.03 29.27 15.60
CA ILE A 4 -11.67 29.78 15.53
C ILE A 4 -10.78 28.85 14.68
N ILE A 5 -10.86 27.54 14.88
CA ILE A 5 -10.13 26.54 14.06
C ILE A 5 -10.55 26.65 12.60
N PHE A 6 -11.84 26.79 12.33
CA PHE A 6 -12.36 26.97 10.98
C PHE A 6 -11.80 28.23 10.28
N ILE A 7 -11.78 29.35 10.99
CA ILE A 7 -11.23 30.61 10.47
C ILE A 7 -9.72 30.45 10.20
N ILE A 8 -8.97 29.96 11.18
CA ILE A 8 -7.53 29.75 11.05
C ILE A 8 -7.20 28.76 9.90
N TYR A 9 -7.96 27.68 9.79
CA TYR A 9 -7.75 26.70 8.72
C TYR A 9 -7.96 27.30 7.33
N ASN A 10 -9.09 27.99 7.11
CA ASN A 10 -9.45 28.52 5.80
C ASN A 10 -8.67 29.78 5.40
N LEU A 11 -8.24 30.61 6.36
CA LEU A 11 -7.55 31.88 6.05
C LEU A 11 -6.03 31.80 6.17
N ILE A 12 -5.50 30.85 6.93
CA ILE A 12 -4.06 30.76 7.19
C ILE A 12 -3.48 29.42 6.79
N ILE A 13 -3.94 28.30 7.40
CA ILE A 13 -3.28 26.99 7.26
C ILE A 13 -3.39 26.48 5.82
N TYR A 14 -4.60 26.44 5.29
CA TYR A 14 -4.81 25.87 3.96
C TYR A 14 -4.27 26.77 2.83
N PRO A 15 -4.42 28.10 2.83
CA PRO A 15 -3.72 28.99 1.89
C PRO A 15 -2.19 28.88 1.95
N LEU A 16 -1.60 28.81 3.15
CA LEU A 16 -0.16 28.60 3.30
C LEU A 16 0.29 27.25 2.74
N PHE A 17 -0.46 26.19 2.99
CA PHE A 17 -0.22 24.88 2.42
C PHE A 17 -0.26 24.91 0.88
N LEU A 18 -1.25 25.58 0.28
CA LEU A 18 -1.33 25.75 -1.18
C LEU A 18 -0.16 26.56 -1.73
N LEU A 19 0.27 27.60 -1.01
CA LEU A 19 1.44 28.38 -1.40
C LEU A 19 2.71 27.53 -1.42
N ILE A 20 2.92 26.69 -0.39
CA ILE A 20 4.05 25.75 -0.34
C ILE A 20 3.98 24.79 -1.52
N ILE A 21 2.82 24.18 -1.78
CA ILE A 21 2.66 23.26 -2.93
C ILE A 21 2.92 23.99 -4.24
N PHE A 22 2.46 25.21 -4.40
CA PHE A 22 2.72 26.03 -5.59
C PHE A 22 4.22 26.21 -5.81
N PHE A 23 4.98 26.63 -4.79
CA PHE A 23 6.43 26.79 -4.91
C PHE A 23 7.12 25.43 -5.22
N LEU A 24 6.76 24.35 -4.55
CA LEU A 24 7.31 23.02 -4.84
C LEU A 24 6.97 22.55 -6.27
N SER A 25 5.83 22.97 -6.81
CA SER A 25 5.41 22.63 -8.16
C SER A 25 6.30 23.25 -9.26
N ILE A 26 7.02 24.32 -8.95
CA ILE A 26 7.97 24.96 -9.87
C ILE A 26 9.14 23.99 -10.16
N PHE A 27 9.60 23.28 -9.13
CA PHE A 27 10.78 22.41 -9.20
C PHE A 27 10.46 20.94 -9.46
N ASN A 28 9.22 20.50 -9.20
CA ASN A 28 8.84 19.09 -9.33
C ASN A 28 7.63 18.93 -10.25
N HIS A 29 7.85 18.29 -11.40
CA HIS A 29 6.82 18.05 -12.42
C HIS A 29 5.63 17.22 -11.90
N LYS A 30 5.88 16.20 -11.05
CA LYS A 30 4.81 15.38 -10.46
C LYS A 30 3.91 16.23 -9.57
N ILE A 31 4.48 17.09 -8.71
CA ILE A 31 3.72 18.01 -7.85
C ILE A 31 2.93 19.01 -8.69
N ARG A 32 3.53 19.54 -9.76
CA ARG A 32 2.88 20.47 -10.71
C ARG A 32 1.64 19.85 -11.34
N ASN A 33 1.73 18.64 -11.86
CA ASN A 33 0.60 17.94 -12.47
C ASN A 33 -0.57 17.76 -11.49
N GLY A 34 -0.27 17.35 -10.26
CA GLY A 34 -1.26 17.23 -9.21
C GLY A 34 -1.88 18.58 -8.81
N PHE A 35 -1.08 19.65 -8.73
CA PHE A 35 -1.57 20.98 -8.41
C PHE A 35 -2.51 21.53 -9.49
N ILE A 36 -2.10 21.48 -10.76
CA ILE A 36 -2.92 21.94 -11.89
C ILE A 36 -4.19 21.08 -12.03
N GLY A 37 -4.07 19.76 -11.88
CA GLY A 37 -5.20 18.84 -11.99
C GLY A 37 -6.34 19.13 -11.02
N ARG A 38 -6.06 19.72 -9.83
CA ARG A 38 -7.09 20.12 -8.87
C ARG A 38 -8.01 21.23 -9.36
N PHE A 39 -7.51 22.14 -10.16
CA PHE A 39 -8.33 23.23 -10.73
C PHE A 39 -9.30 22.69 -11.80
N GLN A 40 -8.98 21.57 -12.44
CA GLN A 40 -9.87 20.91 -13.41
C GLN A 40 -10.95 20.03 -12.75
N THR A 41 -10.85 19.78 -11.44
CA THR A 41 -11.72 18.83 -10.73
C THR A 41 -13.18 19.26 -10.78
N VAL A 42 -13.48 20.54 -10.54
CA VAL A 42 -14.85 21.07 -10.55
C VAL A 42 -15.50 20.90 -11.92
N GLU A 43 -14.77 21.20 -12.99
CA GLU A 43 -15.24 21.05 -14.37
C GLU A 43 -15.55 19.57 -14.69
N LYS A 44 -14.64 18.66 -14.35
CA LYS A 44 -14.82 17.21 -14.56
C LYS A 44 -16.03 16.68 -13.80
N LEU A 45 -16.22 17.12 -12.56
CA LEU A 45 -17.36 16.73 -11.76
C LEU A 45 -18.67 17.29 -12.35
N ASN A 46 -18.71 18.55 -12.77
CA ASN A 46 -19.87 19.13 -13.45
C ASN A 46 -20.24 18.36 -14.72
N LYS A 47 -19.25 18.06 -15.56
CA LYS A 47 -19.46 17.31 -16.81
C LYS A 47 -20.04 15.93 -16.58
N HIS A 48 -19.64 15.25 -15.49
CA HIS A 48 -20.11 13.91 -15.16
C HIS A 48 -21.46 13.95 -14.42
N PHE A 49 -21.56 14.71 -13.33
CA PHE A 49 -22.69 14.64 -12.39
C PHE A 49 -23.93 15.43 -12.80
N ASN A 50 -23.81 16.43 -13.67
CA ASN A 50 -25.00 17.10 -14.25
C ASN A 50 -25.93 16.16 -15.04
N LYS A 51 -25.42 15.00 -15.47
CA LYS A 51 -26.17 13.98 -16.20
C LYS A 51 -26.68 12.85 -15.31
N VAL A 52 -26.27 12.82 -14.05
CA VAL A 52 -26.59 11.75 -13.11
C VAL A 52 -27.99 12.00 -12.51
N ARG A 53 -28.80 10.94 -12.47
CA ARG A 53 -30.15 11.02 -11.88
C ARG A 53 -30.06 11.30 -10.37
N SER A 54 -31.01 12.07 -9.86
CA SER A 54 -31.03 12.52 -8.45
C SER A 54 -31.14 11.39 -7.42
N ASN A 55 -31.64 10.22 -7.80
CA ASN A 55 -31.80 9.05 -6.93
C ASN A 55 -30.71 7.99 -7.11
N SER A 56 -29.63 8.30 -7.82
CA SER A 56 -28.49 7.38 -7.98
C SER A 56 -27.75 7.20 -6.66
N LEU A 57 -27.32 5.95 -6.37
CA LEU A 57 -26.45 5.66 -5.24
C LEU A 57 -25.01 6.02 -5.59
N ILE A 58 -24.43 6.99 -4.90
CA ILE A 58 -23.10 7.50 -5.17
C ILE A 58 -22.19 7.24 -3.97
N TYR A 59 -21.07 6.53 -4.21
CA TYR A 59 -20.01 6.30 -3.25
C TYR A 59 -18.75 7.03 -3.69
N TRP A 60 -18.31 7.99 -2.86
CA TRP A 60 -17.10 8.76 -3.13
C TRP A 60 -15.93 8.18 -2.33
N PHE A 61 -14.97 7.57 -2.99
CA PHE A 61 -13.72 7.11 -2.42
C PHE A 61 -12.63 8.16 -2.55
N HIS A 62 -11.86 8.37 -1.48
CA HIS A 62 -10.71 9.25 -1.46
C HIS A 62 -9.47 8.53 -0.94
N CYS A 63 -8.35 8.63 -1.69
CA CYS A 63 -7.04 8.09 -1.37
C CYS A 63 -5.97 9.14 -1.59
N SER A 64 -4.91 9.18 -0.77
CA SER A 64 -3.79 10.06 -1.06
C SER A 64 -2.88 9.51 -2.16
N SER A 65 -2.66 8.21 -2.21
CA SER A 65 -1.65 7.58 -3.07
C SER A 65 -2.15 6.29 -3.73
N TYR A 66 -1.33 5.74 -4.64
CA TYR A 66 -1.59 4.44 -5.26
C TYR A 66 -1.59 3.29 -4.26
N GLY A 67 -0.68 3.32 -3.26
CA GLY A 67 -0.65 2.29 -2.21
C GLY A 67 -1.94 2.22 -1.38
N GLU A 68 -2.53 3.37 -1.05
CA GLU A 68 -3.83 3.42 -0.37
C GLU A 68 -4.98 2.96 -1.26
N TYR A 69 -4.91 3.27 -2.56
CA TYR A 69 -5.87 2.77 -3.53
C TYR A 69 -5.89 1.25 -3.59
N LEU A 70 -4.73 0.60 -3.62
CA LEU A 70 -4.63 -0.87 -3.61
C LEU A 70 -5.32 -1.50 -2.40
N GLN A 71 -5.36 -0.82 -1.27
CA GLN A 71 -6.06 -1.28 -0.08
C GLN A 71 -7.59 -1.25 -0.24
N ILE A 72 -8.13 -0.27 -0.96
CA ILE A 72 -9.59 -0.10 -1.11
C ILE A 72 -10.13 -0.62 -2.44
N GLU A 73 -9.29 -0.97 -3.41
CA GLU A 73 -9.70 -1.52 -4.70
C GLU A 73 -10.68 -2.70 -4.58
N PRO A 74 -10.43 -3.73 -3.72
CA PRO A 74 -11.36 -4.83 -3.54
C PRO A 74 -12.69 -4.40 -2.89
N VAL A 75 -12.68 -3.34 -2.08
CA VAL A 75 -13.90 -2.77 -1.48
C VAL A 75 -14.74 -2.09 -2.58
N ILE A 76 -14.11 -1.32 -3.48
CA ILE A 76 -14.77 -0.72 -4.65
C ILE A 76 -15.43 -1.81 -5.51
N ALA A 77 -14.68 -2.86 -5.84
CA ALA A 77 -15.20 -3.99 -6.61
C ALA A 77 -16.37 -4.69 -5.91
N GLY A 78 -16.29 -4.87 -4.59
CA GLY A 78 -17.34 -5.48 -3.77
C GLY A 78 -18.62 -4.65 -3.72
N ILE A 79 -18.52 -3.32 -3.58
CA ILE A 79 -19.68 -2.42 -3.64
C ILE A 79 -20.33 -2.47 -5.03
N LYS A 80 -19.54 -2.38 -6.11
CA LYS A 80 -20.05 -2.43 -7.47
C LYS A 80 -20.76 -3.75 -7.78
N LYS A 81 -20.21 -4.87 -7.25
CA LYS A 81 -20.84 -6.20 -7.37
C LYS A 81 -22.22 -6.26 -6.68
N LYS A 82 -22.35 -5.69 -5.46
CA LYS A 82 -23.62 -5.72 -4.69
C LYS A 82 -24.61 -4.65 -5.12
N LYS A 83 -24.14 -3.51 -5.61
CA LYS A 83 -24.92 -2.34 -6.03
C LYS A 83 -24.51 -1.98 -7.47
N ILE A 84 -24.89 -2.80 -8.43
CA ILE A 84 -24.46 -2.71 -9.85
C ILE A 84 -24.69 -1.31 -10.44
N ASN A 85 -25.81 -0.68 -10.12
CA ASN A 85 -26.18 0.65 -10.63
C ASN A 85 -25.61 1.80 -9.78
N SER A 86 -24.74 1.52 -8.80
CA SER A 86 -24.09 2.57 -8.04
C SER A 86 -23.03 3.30 -8.88
N ILE A 87 -22.81 4.56 -8.57
CA ILE A 87 -21.76 5.38 -9.16
C ILE A 87 -20.60 5.47 -8.19
N ILE A 88 -19.40 5.14 -8.67
CA ILE A 88 -18.17 5.23 -7.91
C ILE A 88 -17.39 6.45 -8.40
N LEU A 89 -17.28 7.44 -7.54
CA LEU A 89 -16.36 8.55 -7.69
C LEU A 89 -15.06 8.24 -6.92
N LEU A 90 -13.92 8.35 -7.57
CA LEU A 90 -12.62 8.14 -6.96
C LEU A 90 -11.78 9.41 -7.07
N SER A 91 -11.28 9.91 -5.94
CA SER A 91 -10.40 11.07 -5.91
C SER A 91 -9.04 10.76 -5.29
N PHE A 92 -8.00 11.40 -5.83
CA PHE A 92 -6.61 11.25 -5.37
C PHE A 92 -5.99 12.56 -4.95
N PHE A 93 -5.16 12.52 -3.91
CA PHE A 93 -4.31 13.66 -3.58
C PHE A 93 -3.07 13.68 -4.47
N SER A 94 -2.36 12.56 -4.64
CA SER A 94 -1.10 12.51 -5.38
C SER A 94 -1.27 12.05 -6.84
N PRO A 95 -0.40 12.52 -7.76
CA PRO A 95 -0.37 12.04 -9.13
C PRO A 95 -0.13 10.53 -9.25
N SER A 96 0.68 9.94 -8.35
CA SER A 96 0.96 8.49 -8.40
C SER A 96 -0.31 7.65 -8.29
N GLY A 97 -1.27 8.07 -7.47
CA GLY A 97 -2.58 7.41 -7.41
C GLY A 97 -3.42 7.68 -8.64
N TYR A 98 -3.50 8.96 -9.04
CA TYR A 98 -4.32 9.36 -10.18
C TYR A 98 -3.87 8.71 -11.50
N ASP A 99 -2.56 8.67 -11.76
CA ASP A 99 -2.02 8.17 -13.03
C ASP A 99 -2.09 6.64 -13.12
N ASN A 100 -1.76 5.92 -12.03
CA ASN A 100 -1.63 4.46 -12.02
C ASN A 100 -2.93 3.70 -11.69
N ALA A 101 -3.94 4.35 -11.08
CA ALA A 101 -5.19 3.66 -10.78
C ALA A 101 -6.07 3.52 -12.03
N HIS A 102 -6.14 2.30 -12.56
CA HIS A 102 -7.01 1.91 -13.66
C HIS A 102 -8.01 0.87 -13.19
N ASN A 103 -9.29 1.24 -13.08
CA ASN A 103 -10.33 0.36 -12.56
C ASN A 103 -11.64 0.56 -13.31
N LYS A 104 -12.13 -0.50 -13.95
CA LYS A 104 -13.40 -0.49 -14.70
C LYS A 104 -14.65 -0.26 -13.83
N ASN A 105 -14.53 -0.42 -12.52
CA ASN A 105 -15.62 -0.19 -11.57
C ASN A 105 -15.71 1.28 -11.11
N VAL A 106 -14.79 2.15 -11.54
CA VAL A 106 -14.78 3.59 -11.23
C VAL A 106 -15.40 4.36 -12.38
N ASP A 107 -16.49 5.07 -12.10
CA ASP A 107 -17.25 5.83 -13.11
C ASP A 107 -16.66 7.22 -13.34
N CYS A 108 -16.08 7.84 -12.31
CA CYS A 108 -15.43 9.15 -12.40
C CYS A 108 -14.14 9.19 -11.55
N LYS A 109 -13.04 9.63 -12.14
CA LYS A 109 -11.72 9.77 -11.47
C LYS A 109 -11.25 11.21 -11.54
N VAL A 110 -10.95 11.81 -10.37
CA VAL A 110 -10.54 13.22 -10.25
C VAL A 110 -9.38 13.36 -9.25
N TYR A 111 -8.73 14.52 -9.26
CA TYR A 111 -7.93 14.94 -8.11
C TYR A 111 -8.82 15.42 -6.97
N MET A 112 -8.33 15.32 -5.72
CA MET A 112 -8.98 15.93 -4.58
C MET A 112 -9.21 17.42 -4.85
N PRO A 113 -10.46 17.93 -4.76
CA PRO A 113 -10.72 19.36 -4.94
C PRO A 113 -10.02 20.18 -3.87
N LEU A 114 -9.88 21.49 -4.12
CA LEU A 114 -9.33 22.40 -3.12
C LEU A 114 -10.22 22.40 -1.87
N ASP A 115 -9.61 22.12 -0.69
CA ASP A 115 -10.34 21.95 0.57
C ASP A 115 -10.76 23.28 1.22
N PHE A 116 -11.29 24.22 0.42
CA PHE A 116 -12.01 25.39 0.93
C PHE A 116 -13.46 25.03 1.21
N TYR A 117 -14.02 25.63 2.26
CA TYR A 117 -15.39 25.38 2.68
C TYR A 117 -16.42 25.54 1.54
N TRP A 118 -16.35 26.65 0.81
CA TRP A 118 -17.28 26.94 -0.29
C TRP A 118 -17.10 25.99 -1.47
N THR A 119 -15.85 25.61 -1.80
CA THR A 119 -15.57 24.64 -2.87
C THR A 119 -16.13 23.28 -2.54
N ILE A 120 -15.84 22.77 -1.34
CA ILE A 120 -16.33 21.47 -0.87
C ILE A 120 -17.86 21.49 -0.75
N SER A 121 -18.45 22.58 -0.23
CA SER A 121 -19.92 22.66 -0.11
C SER A 121 -20.60 22.58 -1.46
N SER A 122 -20.17 23.37 -2.46
CA SER A 122 -20.70 23.35 -3.83
C SER A 122 -20.55 21.96 -4.49
N ILE A 123 -19.38 21.33 -4.33
CA ILE A 123 -19.15 20.00 -4.92
C ILE A 123 -20.01 18.94 -4.25
N LEU A 124 -20.22 18.97 -2.94
CA LEU A 124 -21.10 18.02 -2.26
C LEU A 124 -22.59 18.24 -2.63
N ASP A 125 -22.99 19.48 -2.94
CA ASP A 125 -24.33 19.76 -3.46
C ASP A 125 -24.52 19.25 -4.90
N LEU A 126 -23.47 19.31 -5.72
CA LEU A 126 -23.45 18.79 -7.08
C LEU A 126 -23.45 17.25 -7.10
N VAL A 127 -22.53 16.63 -6.38
CA VAL A 127 -22.30 15.17 -6.40
C VAL A 127 -23.35 14.43 -5.58
N ARG A 128 -23.75 14.97 -4.44
CA ARG A 128 -24.74 14.37 -3.51
C ARG A 128 -24.39 12.92 -3.14
N PRO A 129 -23.15 12.63 -2.65
CA PRO A 129 -22.74 11.27 -2.35
C PRO A 129 -23.56 10.72 -1.18
N ASN A 130 -23.97 9.45 -1.27
CA ASN A 130 -24.61 8.74 -0.15
C ASN A 130 -23.60 8.44 0.96
N LYS A 131 -22.37 8.11 0.59
CA LYS A 131 -21.28 7.88 1.54
C LYS A 131 -19.95 8.38 0.95
N ILE A 132 -19.10 8.92 1.84
CA ILE A 132 -17.72 9.28 1.51
C ILE A 132 -16.80 8.34 2.26
N ILE A 133 -15.90 7.68 1.54
CA ILE A 133 -15.00 6.65 2.07
C ILE A 133 -13.55 7.15 1.94
N PHE A 134 -12.89 7.36 3.06
CA PHE A 134 -11.49 7.75 3.13
C PHE A 134 -10.61 6.52 3.35
N ALA A 135 -9.47 6.47 2.66
CA ALA A 135 -8.45 5.45 2.88
C ALA A 135 -7.39 5.94 3.87
N THR A 136 -7.02 5.08 4.79
CA THR A 136 -5.91 5.16 5.76
C THR A 136 -5.94 6.39 6.67
N SER A 137 -5.49 7.55 6.24
CA SER A 137 -5.36 8.71 7.11
C SER A 137 -5.41 10.05 6.40
N ASP A 138 -5.77 10.06 5.12
CA ASP A 138 -5.84 11.30 4.33
C ASP A 138 -7.18 12.01 4.59
N LEU A 139 -7.23 12.68 5.73
CA LEU A 139 -8.41 13.37 6.23
C LEU A 139 -8.29 14.87 6.02
N TRP A 140 -9.31 15.45 5.36
CA TRP A 140 -9.38 16.86 5.02
C TRP A 140 -10.42 17.58 5.86
N TYR A 141 -10.04 18.68 6.51
CA TYR A 141 -10.84 19.34 7.54
C TYR A 141 -12.22 19.78 7.02
N ASN A 142 -12.24 20.57 5.93
CA ASN A 142 -13.52 21.07 5.40
C ASN A 142 -14.32 19.95 4.76
N PHE A 143 -13.67 18.98 4.10
CA PHE A 143 -14.37 17.86 3.49
C PHE A 143 -15.18 17.06 4.54
N ILE A 144 -14.55 16.68 5.65
CA ILE A 144 -15.23 15.97 6.75
C ILE A 144 -16.28 16.86 7.43
N TRP A 145 -15.95 18.12 7.68
CA TRP A 145 -16.86 19.02 8.39
C TRP A 145 -18.11 19.37 7.59
N VAL A 146 -17.96 19.65 6.28
CA VAL A 146 -19.11 19.91 5.40
C VAL A 146 -19.93 18.65 5.19
N ALA A 147 -19.31 17.47 5.02
CA ALA A 147 -20.01 16.19 4.96
C ALA A 147 -20.88 15.98 6.20
N LYS A 148 -20.32 16.21 7.40
CA LYS A 148 -21.08 16.15 8.67
C LYS A 148 -22.26 17.12 8.70
N ARG A 149 -22.08 18.35 8.23
CA ARG A 149 -23.16 19.37 8.20
C ARG A 149 -24.28 19.02 7.22
N LYS A 150 -23.95 18.32 6.14
CA LYS A 150 -24.91 17.86 5.13
C LYS A 150 -25.48 16.48 5.45
N ASN A 151 -25.19 15.91 6.64
CA ASN A 151 -25.60 14.58 7.06
C ASN A 151 -25.19 13.48 6.07
N ILE A 152 -24.03 13.62 5.44
CA ILE A 152 -23.46 12.59 4.57
C ILE A 152 -22.62 11.64 5.43
N ASP A 153 -22.90 10.36 5.33
CA ASP A 153 -22.13 9.33 6.04
C ASP A 153 -20.68 9.29 5.57
N THR A 154 -19.76 9.24 6.54
CA THR A 154 -18.32 9.15 6.27
C THR A 154 -17.74 7.89 6.88
N VAL A 155 -16.91 7.19 6.11
CA VAL A 155 -16.24 5.97 6.54
C VAL A 155 -14.74 6.13 6.37
N LEU A 156 -13.95 5.70 7.35
CA LEU A 156 -12.50 5.65 7.26
C LEU A 156 -12.05 4.19 7.28
N ILE A 157 -11.32 3.75 6.25
CA ILE A 157 -10.81 2.38 6.13
C ILE A 157 -9.30 2.37 6.40
N GLY A 158 -8.83 1.37 7.14
CA GLY A 158 -7.40 1.20 7.44
C GLY A 158 -6.85 2.26 8.38
N ALA A 159 -7.69 2.78 9.28
CA ALA A 159 -7.29 3.79 10.25
C ALA A 159 -6.17 3.28 11.16
N LYS A 160 -5.11 4.08 11.32
CA LYS A 160 -3.99 3.82 12.23
C LYS A 160 -3.93 4.85 13.35
N SER A 161 -3.46 4.42 14.50
CA SER A 161 -3.13 5.32 15.61
C SER A 161 -1.96 6.24 15.22
N LYS A 162 -1.94 7.45 15.76
CA LYS A 162 -0.91 8.45 15.48
C LYS A 162 -0.24 8.92 16.77
N LYS A 163 1.06 9.18 16.72
CA LYS A 163 1.87 9.65 17.86
C LYS A 163 1.30 10.89 18.58
N TYR A 164 0.55 11.75 17.86
CA TYR A 164 -0.06 12.94 18.45
C TYR A 164 -1.37 12.67 19.21
N PHE A 165 -1.93 11.46 19.16
CA PHE A 165 -3.14 11.13 19.90
C PHE A 165 -2.93 11.22 21.42
N ASP A 166 -1.73 10.90 21.89
CA ASP A 166 -1.38 10.99 23.31
C ASP A 166 -0.95 12.40 23.74
N LYS A 167 -0.63 13.29 22.77
CA LYS A 167 -0.17 14.65 23.03
C LYS A 167 -1.35 15.63 23.15
N LYS A 168 -2.03 15.63 24.30
CA LYS A 168 -3.23 16.45 24.56
C LYS A 168 -3.06 17.96 24.35
N LEU A 169 -1.85 18.50 24.48
CA LEU A 169 -1.53 19.93 24.31
C LEU A 169 -1.07 20.27 22.88
N SER A 170 -1.00 19.29 21.98
CA SER A 170 -0.64 19.54 20.58
C SER A 170 -1.78 20.24 19.83
N PHE A 171 -1.47 21.25 19.03
CA PHE A 171 -2.42 21.89 18.08
C PHE A 171 -3.11 20.82 17.20
N LEU A 172 -2.37 19.81 16.75
CA LEU A 172 -2.90 18.69 15.97
C LEU A 172 -4.02 17.94 16.71
N HIS A 173 -3.94 17.80 18.03
CA HIS A 173 -5.00 17.16 18.82
C HIS A 173 -6.33 17.92 18.68
N TYR A 174 -6.28 19.25 18.75
CA TYR A 174 -7.49 20.10 18.67
C TYR A 174 -8.10 20.11 17.26
N VAL A 175 -7.30 19.90 16.21
CA VAL A 175 -7.78 19.82 14.83
C VAL A 175 -8.32 18.41 14.52
N TYR A 176 -7.53 17.38 14.78
CA TYR A 176 -7.89 16.02 14.33
C TYR A 176 -8.95 15.33 15.19
N LYS A 177 -8.97 15.56 16.51
CA LYS A 177 -9.98 14.93 17.37
C LYS A 177 -11.43 15.24 16.97
N PRO A 178 -11.81 16.49 16.66
CA PRO A 178 -13.13 16.80 16.10
C PRO A 178 -13.39 16.15 14.74
N MET A 179 -12.36 16.01 13.89
CA MET A 179 -12.49 15.33 12.59
C MET A 179 -12.84 13.86 12.79
N TYR A 180 -12.03 13.12 13.58
CA TYR A 180 -12.31 11.71 13.89
C TYR A 180 -13.69 11.50 14.54
N ARG A 181 -14.12 12.40 15.44
CA ARG A 181 -15.46 12.39 16.04
C ARG A 181 -16.59 12.66 15.05
N SER A 182 -16.30 13.24 13.89
CA SER A 182 -17.28 13.52 12.86
C SER A 182 -17.44 12.38 11.86
N ILE A 183 -16.54 11.40 11.87
CA ILE A 183 -16.61 10.22 11.00
C ILE A 183 -17.65 9.25 11.54
N THR A 184 -18.51 8.74 10.68
CA THR A 184 -19.63 7.86 11.05
C THR A 184 -19.16 6.46 11.43
N LYS A 185 -18.22 5.87 10.64
CA LYS A 185 -17.63 4.55 10.91
C LYS A 185 -16.13 4.57 10.66
N ILE A 186 -15.35 4.01 11.57
CA ILE A 186 -13.87 3.93 11.46
C ILE A 186 -13.48 2.46 11.54
N PHE A 187 -12.82 1.98 10.49
CA PHE A 187 -12.33 0.60 10.38
C PHE A 187 -10.82 0.58 10.52
N THR A 188 -10.33 -0.11 11.56
CA THR A 188 -8.91 -0.29 11.82
C THR A 188 -8.43 -1.65 11.32
N ILE A 189 -7.12 -1.74 11.07
CA ILE A 189 -6.50 -3.01 10.68
C ILE A 189 -6.39 -3.92 11.91
N ASN A 190 -5.81 -3.44 12.99
CA ASN A 190 -5.51 -4.22 14.18
C ASN A 190 -6.28 -3.76 15.43
N LYS A 191 -6.25 -4.58 16.49
CA LYS A 191 -6.93 -4.31 17.75
C LYS A 191 -6.35 -3.13 18.51
N ASN A 192 -5.04 -2.93 18.44
CA ASN A 192 -4.37 -1.86 19.16
C ASN A 192 -4.81 -0.49 18.62
N ASP A 193 -4.87 -0.34 17.29
CA ASP A 193 -5.36 0.89 16.67
C ASP A 193 -6.82 1.17 17.03
N ALA A 194 -7.66 0.12 17.07
CA ALA A 194 -9.05 0.26 17.50
C ALA A 194 -9.14 0.75 18.97
N PHE A 195 -8.34 0.18 19.85
CA PHE A 195 -8.29 0.58 21.26
C PHE A 195 -7.83 2.04 21.44
N VAL A 196 -6.72 2.41 20.79
CA VAL A 196 -6.15 3.76 20.87
C VAL A 196 -7.11 4.80 20.28
N LEU A 197 -7.73 4.52 19.14
CA LEU A 197 -8.71 5.41 18.50
C LEU A 197 -9.97 5.58 19.33
N ASN A 198 -10.52 4.51 19.90
CA ASN A 198 -11.67 4.61 20.82
C ASN A 198 -11.35 5.52 22.01
N ARG A 199 -10.19 5.34 22.64
CA ARG A 199 -9.73 6.18 23.75
C ARG A 199 -9.53 7.64 23.29
N TYR A 200 -8.98 7.86 22.09
CA TYR A 200 -8.75 9.20 21.54
C TYR A 200 -10.06 9.94 21.25
N ILE A 201 -11.01 9.27 20.63
CA ILE A 201 -12.32 9.84 20.30
C ILE A 201 -13.14 10.09 21.57
N GLY A 202 -13.09 9.17 22.56
CA GLY A 202 -13.83 9.19 23.83
C GLY A 202 -15.24 8.66 23.69
N ASP A 203 -15.91 8.44 24.81
CA ASP A 203 -17.15 7.66 24.97
C ASP A 203 -18.34 8.09 24.13
N SER A 204 -18.40 9.37 23.71
CA SER A 204 -19.51 9.89 22.92
C SER A 204 -19.63 9.28 21.53
N ASN A 205 -18.60 8.56 21.04
CA ASN A 205 -18.55 7.96 19.69
C ASN A 205 -17.80 6.62 19.65
N SER A 206 -17.62 5.94 20.78
CA SER A 206 -16.88 4.68 20.89
C SER A 206 -17.46 3.55 20.02
N LYS A 207 -18.76 3.62 19.70
CA LYS A 207 -19.44 2.67 18.82
C LYS A 207 -19.11 2.81 17.32
N ALA A 208 -18.31 3.82 16.94
CA ALA A 208 -17.96 4.09 15.54
C ALA A 208 -16.68 3.37 15.08
N VAL A 209 -15.87 2.80 16.00
CA VAL A 209 -14.57 2.19 15.68
C VAL A 209 -14.65 0.67 15.74
N TYR A 210 -14.31 0.02 14.64
CA TYR A 210 -14.38 -1.43 14.46
C TYR A 210 -13.05 -1.97 13.95
N GLN A 211 -12.54 -3.04 14.54
CA GLN A 211 -11.44 -3.78 13.94
C GLN A 211 -11.96 -4.63 12.78
N MET A 212 -11.45 -4.41 11.56
CA MET A 212 -11.89 -5.12 10.36
C MET A 212 -10.78 -5.96 9.72
N GLY A 213 -9.52 -5.59 9.90
CA GLY A 213 -8.37 -6.15 9.15
C GLY A 213 -7.98 -5.29 7.95
N ASN A 214 -7.06 -5.79 7.14
CA ASN A 214 -6.52 -5.09 5.98
C ASN A 214 -7.12 -5.63 4.66
N PRO A 215 -7.99 -4.87 3.95
CA PRO A 215 -8.57 -5.31 2.67
C PRO A 215 -7.52 -5.58 1.57
N ARG A 216 -6.29 -5.08 1.72
CA ARG A 216 -5.20 -5.30 0.76
C ARG A 216 -4.85 -6.78 0.59
N TYR A 217 -5.08 -7.62 1.61
CA TYR A 217 -4.91 -9.08 1.47
C TYR A 217 -5.79 -9.65 0.36
N ASP A 218 -7.04 -9.22 0.26
CA ASP A 218 -7.93 -9.68 -0.80
C ASP A 218 -7.47 -9.23 -2.20
N GLN A 219 -6.86 -8.04 -2.29
CA GLN A 219 -6.30 -7.53 -3.55
C GLN A 219 -5.12 -8.39 -4.02
N VAL A 220 -4.16 -8.73 -3.15
CA VAL A 220 -3.01 -9.57 -3.52
C VAL A 220 -3.45 -11.00 -3.84
N ILE A 221 -4.45 -11.56 -3.11
CA ILE A 221 -5.06 -12.86 -3.41
C ILE A 221 -5.71 -12.84 -4.81
N ALA A 222 -6.47 -11.80 -5.13
CA ALA A 222 -7.12 -11.66 -6.43
C ALA A 222 -6.10 -11.54 -7.57
N ASN A 223 -5.00 -10.83 -7.36
CA ASN A 223 -3.93 -10.73 -8.34
C ASN A 223 -3.17 -12.06 -8.52
N ALA A 224 -2.90 -12.78 -7.43
CA ALA A 224 -2.29 -14.09 -7.47
C ALA A 224 -3.12 -15.12 -8.27
N LYS A 225 -4.46 -15.03 -8.20
CA LYS A 225 -5.36 -15.87 -9.00
C LYS A 225 -5.31 -15.61 -10.51
N LYS A 226 -4.84 -14.43 -10.94
CA LYS A 226 -4.65 -14.11 -12.37
C LYS A 226 -3.36 -14.69 -12.93
N ILE A 227 -2.43 -15.10 -12.07
CA ILE A 227 -1.19 -15.77 -12.49
C ILE A 227 -1.54 -17.20 -12.84
N LEU A 228 -1.19 -17.61 -14.09
CA LEU A 228 -1.51 -18.92 -14.63
C LEU A 228 -1.01 -20.05 -13.72
N ASP A 229 -1.79 -21.13 -13.62
CA ASP A 229 -1.55 -22.24 -12.69
C ASP A 229 -0.25 -23.00 -12.95
N ASP A 230 0.26 -23.00 -14.19
CA ASP A 230 1.51 -23.65 -14.60
C ASP A 230 2.75 -23.20 -13.83
N ASN A 231 2.68 -22.05 -13.14
CA ASN A 231 3.77 -21.50 -12.34
C ASN A 231 3.68 -21.81 -10.84
N LYS A 232 2.61 -22.49 -10.37
CA LYS A 232 2.35 -22.71 -8.94
C LYS A 232 2.91 -24.03 -8.42
N LYS A 233 4.21 -24.21 -8.49
CA LYS A 233 4.88 -25.39 -7.92
C LYS A 233 4.88 -25.36 -6.39
N PRO A 234 4.78 -26.53 -5.72
CA PRO A 234 5.09 -26.67 -4.30
C PRO A 234 6.48 -26.11 -3.98
N ILE A 235 6.69 -25.58 -2.77
CA ILE A 235 7.91 -24.85 -2.43
C ILE A 235 9.19 -25.68 -2.62
N LEU A 236 9.15 -26.99 -2.36
CA LEU A 236 10.30 -27.88 -2.54
C LEU A 236 10.65 -28.14 -4.02
N GLU A 237 9.66 -28.10 -4.90
CA GLU A 237 9.82 -28.32 -6.33
C GLU A 237 10.26 -27.07 -7.10
N ARG A 238 10.30 -25.91 -6.42
CA ARG A 238 10.75 -24.66 -7.02
C ARG A 238 12.26 -24.67 -7.23
N GLU A 239 12.70 -23.83 -8.14
CA GLU A 239 14.13 -23.65 -8.43
C GLU A 239 14.87 -23.15 -7.19
N ASN A 240 16.14 -23.55 -7.06
CA ASN A 240 17.00 -23.13 -5.94
C ASN A 240 17.48 -21.70 -6.15
N ILE A 241 16.54 -20.78 -6.11
CA ILE A 241 16.73 -19.34 -6.37
C ILE A 241 16.46 -18.55 -5.09
N LEU A 242 17.41 -17.66 -4.78
CA LEU A 242 17.21 -16.54 -3.85
C LEU A 242 16.77 -15.30 -4.64
N LEU A 243 15.62 -14.77 -4.33
CA LEU A 243 15.12 -13.53 -4.94
C LEU A 243 15.43 -12.34 -4.04
N PHE A 244 16.17 -11.38 -4.55
CA PHE A 244 16.27 -10.03 -3.98
C PHE A 244 15.21 -9.16 -4.62
N SER A 245 14.22 -8.71 -3.84
CA SER A 245 13.03 -8.02 -4.29
C SER A 245 13.02 -6.56 -3.86
N SER A 246 12.84 -5.64 -4.80
CA SER A 246 12.76 -4.19 -4.55
C SER A 246 13.96 -3.66 -3.75
N MET A 247 15.16 -4.03 -4.17
CA MET A 247 16.41 -3.67 -3.49
C MET A 247 16.77 -2.21 -3.70
N ASP A 248 17.17 -1.55 -2.62
CA ASP A 248 17.84 -0.25 -2.66
C ASP A 248 19.33 -0.37 -2.27
N SER A 249 20.04 0.76 -2.28
CA SER A 249 21.47 0.79 -1.98
C SER A 249 21.80 0.39 -0.55
N ASP A 250 20.94 0.73 0.42
CA ASP A 250 21.22 0.49 1.84
C ASP A 250 21.10 -1.00 2.16
N ASP A 251 20.00 -1.65 1.71
CA ASP A 251 19.84 -3.10 1.81
C ASP A 251 20.94 -3.85 1.05
N ARG A 252 21.26 -3.43 -0.19
CA ARG A 252 22.36 -4.01 -0.97
C ARG A 252 23.68 -4.00 -0.21
N ASN A 253 24.03 -2.88 0.40
CA ASN A 253 25.30 -2.73 1.14
C ASN A 253 25.42 -3.73 2.31
N VAL A 254 24.30 -4.12 2.91
CA VAL A 254 24.28 -5.10 4.01
C VAL A 254 24.38 -6.53 3.50
N VAL A 255 23.64 -6.90 2.44
CA VAL A 255 23.48 -8.32 2.09
C VAL A 255 24.31 -8.79 0.90
N LEU A 256 24.73 -7.93 -0.05
CA LEU A 256 25.36 -8.35 -1.31
C LEU A 256 26.66 -9.14 -1.11
N SER A 257 27.57 -8.63 -0.29
CA SER A 257 28.87 -9.31 -0.05
C SER A 257 28.69 -10.68 0.59
N HIS A 258 27.69 -10.84 1.43
CA HIS A 258 27.32 -12.09 2.09
C HIS A 258 26.66 -13.06 1.11
N ALA A 259 25.78 -12.58 0.25
CA ALA A 259 25.13 -13.38 -0.80
C ALA A 259 26.19 -13.94 -1.79
N ILE A 260 27.14 -13.12 -2.22
CA ILE A 260 28.24 -13.57 -3.09
C ILE A 260 29.05 -14.71 -2.43
N ARG A 261 29.48 -14.53 -1.17
CA ARG A 261 30.23 -15.57 -0.44
C ARG A 261 29.41 -16.86 -0.27
N TYR A 262 28.11 -16.74 -0.08
CA TYR A 262 27.23 -17.90 0.03
C TYR A 262 27.11 -18.64 -1.30
N MET A 263 27.02 -17.93 -2.43
CA MET A 263 27.02 -18.52 -3.77
C MET A 263 28.34 -19.22 -4.13
N GLU A 264 29.48 -18.70 -3.67
CA GLU A 264 30.79 -19.34 -3.89
C GLU A 264 30.83 -20.74 -3.28
N LYS A 265 30.19 -20.92 -2.13
CA LYS A 265 30.10 -22.21 -1.43
C LYS A 265 28.97 -23.11 -1.97
N ASN A 266 27.89 -22.50 -2.49
CA ASN A 266 26.69 -23.20 -2.95
C ASN A 266 26.53 -23.05 -4.46
N LYS A 267 27.21 -23.92 -5.24
CA LYS A 267 27.27 -23.81 -6.70
C LYS A 267 25.93 -23.95 -7.41
N ASN A 268 24.96 -24.62 -6.79
CA ASN A 268 23.60 -24.83 -7.34
C ASN A 268 22.63 -23.70 -7.02
N LEU A 269 23.05 -22.69 -6.22
CA LEU A 269 22.22 -21.53 -5.92
C LEU A 269 22.27 -20.54 -7.08
N GLN A 270 21.10 -20.05 -7.48
CA GLN A 270 20.94 -18.90 -8.37
C GLN A 270 20.43 -17.71 -7.59
N ILE A 271 20.71 -16.51 -8.10
CA ILE A 271 20.18 -15.24 -7.58
C ILE A 271 19.38 -14.57 -8.67
N VAL A 272 18.21 -14.07 -8.30
CA VAL A 272 17.45 -13.09 -9.09
C VAL A 272 17.46 -11.77 -8.34
N TRP A 273 17.93 -10.71 -8.97
CA TRP A 273 18.03 -9.38 -8.38
C TRP A 273 17.08 -8.41 -9.05
N VAL A 274 16.18 -7.81 -8.26
CA VAL A 274 15.23 -6.80 -8.73
C VAL A 274 15.44 -5.52 -7.92
N SER A 275 16.04 -4.50 -8.52
CA SER A 275 16.21 -3.19 -7.89
C SER A 275 14.86 -2.48 -7.76
N HIS A 276 14.71 -1.64 -6.73
CA HIS A 276 13.49 -0.83 -6.54
C HIS A 276 13.30 0.16 -7.69
N GLU A 277 14.37 0.82 -8.07
CA GLU A 277 14.44 1.67 -9.26
C GLU A 277 15.63 1.19 -10.12
N PRO A 278 15.39 0.34 -11.12
CA PRO A 278 16.46 -0.17 -11.97
C PRO A 278 17.10 0.95 -12.80
N THR A 279 18.43 1.04 -12.76
CA THR A 279 19.21 1.97 -13.56
C THR A 279 20.39 1.25 -14.19
N ASP A 280 20.86 1.74 -15.36
CA ASP A 280 22.05 1.18 -16.02
C ASP A 280 23.30 1.22 -15.12
N GLN A 281 23.43 2.25 -14.30
CA GLN A 281 24.56 2.39 -13.37
C GLN A 281 24.51 1.29 -12.28
N GLU A 282 23.36 1.04 -11.71
CA GLU A 282 23.15 -0.02 -10.71
C GLU A 282 23.38 -1.40 -11.31
N ASN A 283 22.83 -1.66 -12.51
CA ASN A 283 23.00 -2.93 -13.21
C ASN A 283 24.49 -3.21 -13.49
N LYS A 284 25.24 -2.25 -14.03
CA LYS A 284 26.68 -2.37 -14.25
C LYS A 284 27.48 -2.59 -12.96
N TYR A 285 27.10 -1.93 -11.89
CA TYR A 285 27.73 -2.13 -10.58
C TYR A 285 27.54 -3.58 -10.12
N LEU A 286 26.31 -4.09 -10.14
CA LEU A 286 25.99 -5.47 -9.74
C LEU A 286 26.73 -6.49 -10.64
N GLU A 287 26.69 -6.32 -11.97
CA GLU A 287 27.47 -7.16 -12.88
C GLU A 287 28.94 -7.23 -12.49
N SER A 288 29.56 -6.09 -12.22
CA SER A 288 30.98 -6.02 -11.83
C SER A 288 31.28 -6.75 -10.51
N MET A 289 30.35 -6.73 -9.54
CA MET A 289 30.53 -7.37 -8.23
C MET A 289 30.50 -8.89 -8.32
N PHE A 290 29.66 -9.46 -9.18
CA PHE A 290 29.56 -10.90 -9.38
C PHE A 290 30.65 -11.43 -10.34
N THR A 291 30.90 -10.74 -11.45
CA THR A 291 31.90 -11.18 -12.46
C THR A 291 33.33 -11.19 -11.89
N ARG A 292 33.69 -10.28 -10.97
CA ARG A 292 34.97 -10.31 -10.24
C ARG A 292 35.19 -11.58 -9.40
N ARG A 293 34.14 -12.40 -9.24
CA ARG A 293 34.16 -13.65 -8.49
C ARG A 293 33.84 -14.85 -9.37
N ASP A 294 34.03 -14.71 -10.69
CA ASP A 294 33.75 -15.73 -11.71
C ASP A 294 32.32 -16.29 -11.63
N ILE A 295 31.36 -15.44 -11.26
CA ILE A 295 29.94 -15.77 -11.25
C ILE A 295 29.29 -15.19 -12.51
N SER A 296 28.64 -16.06 -13.31
CA SER A 296 27.95 -15.64 -14.53
C SER A 296 26.72 -14.77 -14.23
N VAL A 297 26.61 -13.64 -14.94
CA VAL A 297 25.55 -12.64 -14.75
C VAL A 297 24.89 -12.34 -16.09
N SER A 298 23.59 -12.06 -16.06
CA SER A 298 22.84 -11.52 -17.21
C SER A 298 21.85 -10.47 -16.74
N VAL A 299 21.71 -9.41 -17.54
CA VAL A 299 20.62 -8.44 -17.39
C VAL A 299 19.44 -8.89 -18.25
N ILE A 300 18.26 -8.92 -17.66
CA ILE A 300 17.02 -9.45 -18.26
C ILE A 300 16.06 -8.28 -18.49
N ASP A 301 15.84 -7.94 -19.75
CA ASP A 301 14.93 -6.87 -20.21
C ASP A 301 13.54 -7.38 -20.60
N SER A 302 13.32 -8.71 -20.62
CA SER A 302 12.01 -9.34 -20.86
C SER A 302 11.86 -10.59 -20.00
N ILE A 303 10.68 -10.77 -19.39
CA ILE A 303 10.40 -11.95 -18.55
C ILE A 303 10.33 -13.25 -19.37
N GLU A 304 10.12 -13.15 -20.67
CA GLU A 304 10.12 -14.28 -21.60
C GLU A 304 11.51 -14.91 -21.69
N ASN A 305 12.56 -14.10 -21.61
CA ASN A 305 13.96 -14.56 -21.66
C ASN A 305 14.48 -15.07 -20.30
N PHE A 306 13.64 -15.08 -19.28
CA PHE A 306 14.05 -15.49 -17.92
C PHE A 306 14.42 -16.97 -17.83
N SER A 307 13.66 -17.85 -18.49
CA SER A 307 13.84 -19.31 -18.40
C SER A 307 14.98 -19.82 -19.28
N ASP A 308 15.29 -19.12 -20.37
CA ASP A 308 16.27 -19.56 -21.36
C ASP A 308 17.71 -19.15 -21.01
N ASN A 309 17.85 -18.39 -19.93
CA ASN A 309 19.15 -17.87 -19.50
C ASN A 309 19.78 -18.75 -18.41
N GLU A 310 20.96 -19.31 -18.69
CA GLU A 310 21.71 -20.20 -17.79
C GLU A 310 22.58 -19.49 -16.76
N SER A 311 22.61 -18.15 -16.74
CA SER A 311 23.42 -17.39 -15.79
C SER A 311 22.99 -17.63 -14.36
N ARG A 312 23.97 -17.75 -13.46
CA ARG A 312 23.73 -17.93 -12.03
C ARG A 312 23.11 -16.71 -11.36
N VAL A 313 23.33 -15.50 -11.91
CA VAL A 313 22.71 -14.27 -11.45
C VAL A 313 21.93 -13.64 -12.60
N LYS A 314 20.70 -13.31 -12.34
CA LYS A 314 19.80 -12.62 -13.29
C LYS A 314 19.39 -11.28 -12.68
N ILE A 315 19.81 -10.18 -13.27
CA ILE A 315 19.43 -8.82 -12.89
C ILE A 315 18.20 -8.43 -13.72
N ILE A 316 17.09 -8.17 -13.07
CA ILE A 316 15.82 -7.86 -13.74
C ILE A 316 15.70 -6.35 -13.95
N ASN A 317 15.72 -5.94 -15.22
CA ASN A 317 15.63 -4.53 -15.63
C ASN A 317 14.23 -4.13 -16.10
N ILE A 318 13.19 -4.78 -15.60
CA ILE A 318 11.78 -4.52 -15.95
C ILE A 318 10.91 -4.36 -14.71
N VAL A 319 9.94 -3.44 -14.79
CA VAL A 319 8.97 -3.19 -13.75
C VAL A 319 7.82 -4.20 -13.83
N GLY A 320 7.33 -4.67 -12.68
CA GLY A 320 6.16 -5.57 -12.59
C GLY A 320 6.46 -7.06 -12.70
N ALA A 321 7.73 -7.47 -12.78
CA ALA A 321 8.13 -8.87 -12.86
C ALA A 321 7.91 -9.67 -11.56
N LEU A 322 7.98 -9.03 -10.39
CA LEU A 322 8.00 -9.66 -9.06
C LEU A 322 6.83 -10.59 -8.82
N ALA A 323 5.62 -10.19 -9.19
CA ALA A 323 4.41 -10.98 -8.96
C ALA A 323 4.48 -12.40 -9.56
N LYS A 324 5.16 -12.57 -10.71
CA LYS A 324 5.40 -13.88 -11.33
C LYS A 324 6.62 -14.59 -10.72
N LEU A 325 7.67 -13.86 -10.36
CA LEU A 325 8.91 -14.41 -9.83
C LEU A 325 8.73 -15.08 -8.47
N TYR A 326 7.86 -14.53 -7.61
CA TYR A 326 7.58 -15.12 -6.29
C TYR A 326 7.10 -16.58 -6.34
N TRP A 327 6.52 -17.03 -7.45
CA TRP A 327 6.05 -18.43 -7.59
C TRP A 327 7.12 -19.40 -8.07
N LYS A 328 8.28 -18.90 -8.51
CA LYS A 328 9.38 -19.73 -9.05
C LYS A 328 10.49 -20.01 -8.04
N VAL A 329 10.63 -19.20 -7.01
CA VAL A 329 11.77 -19.16 -6.10
C VAL A 329 11.47 -19.76 -4.73
N LYS A 330 12.51 -20.13 -3.96
CA LYS A 330 12.37 -20.76 -2.64
C LYS A 330 12.39 -19.77 -1.48
N VAL A 331 13.14 -18.67 -1.59
CA VAL A 331 13.30 -17.64 -0.54
C VAL A 331 13.37 -16.27 -1.18
N ALA A 332 12.81 -15.26 -0.53
CA ALA A 332 12.95 -13.87 -0.93
C ALA A 332 13.52 -13.00 0.18
N TYR A 333 14.48 -12.15 -0.19
CA TYR A 333 14.86 -10.98 0.59
C TYR A 333 14.06 -9.78 0.06
N ILE A 334 13.42 -9.03 0.96
CA ILE A 334 12.59 -7.87 0.59
C ILE A 334 13.30 -6.60 1.06
N GLY A 335 13.64 -5.74 0.09
CA GLY A 335 14.35 -4.48 0.33
C GLY A 335 13.52 -3.42 1.04
N GLY A 336 14.17 -2.29 1.32
CA GLY A 336 13.61 -1.14 2.04
C GLY A 336 13.79 -1.21 3.55
N GLY A 337 14.10 -2.39 4.09
CA GLY A 337 14.19 -2.60 5.53
C GLY A 337 15.39 -1.93 6.20
N PHE A 338 16.42 -1.58 5.46
CA PHE A 338 17.55 -0.78 5.97
C PHE A 338 17.46 0.71 5.59
N SER A 339 16.45 1.12 4.83
CA SER A 339 16.24 2.49 4.39
C SER A 339 14.93 3.08 4.94
N THR A 340 13.98 3.37 4.08
CA THR A 340 12.74 4.11 4.41
C THR A 340 11.61 3.24 4.94
N GLY A 341 11.77 1.93 4.92
CA GLY A 341 10.80 0.94 5.38
C GLY A 341 10.60 -0.20 4.39
N VAL A 342 10.36 -1.40 4.92
CA VAL A 342 10.20 -2.64 4.14
C VAL A 342 9.14 -2.50 3.04
N HIS A 343 9.46 -3.02 1.85
CA HIS A 343 8.52 -3.06 0.72
C HIS A 343 7.44 -4.13 0.89
N ASN A 344 6.66 -4.39 -0.15
CA ASN A 344 5.48 -5.26 -0.11
C ASN A 344 5.82 -6.71 0.30
N LEU A 345 5.38 -7.10 1.48
CA LEU A 345 5.52 -8.45 2.04
C LEU A 345 4.33 -9.37 1.76
N MET A 346 3.19 -8.82 1.36
CA MET A 346 1.97 -9.62 1.15
C MET A 346 2.04 -10.47 -0.12
N GLU A 347 2.60 -9.95 -1.21
CA GLU A 347 2.73 -10.71 -2.47
C GLU A 347 3.59 -11.96 -2.33
N PRO A 348 4.81 -11.93 -1.75
CA PRO A 348 5.57 -13.14 -1.50
C PRO A 348 4.84 -14.09 -0.53
N SER A 349 4.13 -13.57 0.47
CA SER A 349 3.35 -14.42 1.40
C SER A 349 2.22 -15.18 0.71
N VAL A 350 1.52 -14.56 -0.27
CA VAL A 350 0.50 -15.27 -1.08
C VAL A 350 1.11 -16.45 -1.85
N ALA A 351 2.33 -16.29 -2.34
CA ALA A 351 3.07 -17.37 -2.98
C ALA A 351 3.58 -18.43 -1.99
N GLY A 352 3.33 -18.27 -0.69
CA GLY A 352 3.85 -19.14 0.37
C GLY A 352 5.37 -19.05 0.48
N LEU A 353 5.94 -17.88 0.27
CA LEU A 353 7.38 -17.69 0.19
C LEU A 353 7.93 -17.20 1.55
N PRO A 354 8.90 -17.86 2.17
CA PRO A 354 9.65 -17.32 3.29
C PRO A 354 10.33 -16.02 2.92
N THR A 355 10.17 -14.99 3.76
CA THR A 355 10.73 -13.65 3.53
C THR A 355 11.77 -13.28 4.56
N ILE A 356 12.82 -12.58 4.12
CA ILE A 356 13.86 -11.99 4.97
C ILE A 356 13.86 -10.48 4.69
N PHE A 357 13.98 -9.64 5.71
CA PHE A 357 13.98 -8.18 5.56
C PHE A 357 14.74 -7.49 6.70
N GLY A 358 15.06 -6.21 6.52
CA GLY A 358 15.78 -5.39 7.51
C GLY A 358 14.88 -4.80 8.60
N PRO A 359 15.43 -4.04 9.57
CA PRO A 359 14.79 -3.68 10.84
C PRO A 359 13.74 -2.56 10.75
N ASN A 360 13.65 -1.80 9.65
CA ASN A 360 12.68 -0.71 9.52
C ASN A 360 11.30 -1.22 9.06
N TYR A 361 10.62 -1.95 9.92
CA TYR A 361 9.30 -2.57 9.61
C TYR A 361 8.18 -2.18 10.57
N ASN A 362 8.44 -1.44 11.65
CA ASN A 362 7.49 -1.22 12.74
C ASN A 362 6.19 -0.49 12.34
N GLU A 363 6.18 0.23 11.22
CA GLU A 363 4.99 0.92 10.70
C GLU A 363 4.14 0.04 9.76
N PHE A 364 4.58 -1.21 9.51
CA PHE A 364 3.97 -2.18 8.59
C PHE A 364 3.34 -3.34 9.37
N ASP A 365 2.01 -3.31 9.47
CA ASP A 365 1.25 -4.34 10.23
C ASP A 365 1.53 -5.75 9.70
N GLU A 366 1.64 -5.92 8.39
CA GLU A 366 1.95 -7.19 7.73
C GLU A 366 3.33 -7.75 8.12
N ALA A 367 4.31 -6.89 8.35
CA ALA A 367 5.63 -7.34 8.79
C ALA A 367 5.58 -7.89 10.23
N LEU A 368 4.85 -7.22 11.11
CA LEU A 368 4.62 -7.68 12.48
C LEU A 368 3.87 -9.03 12.48
N GLU A 369 2.85 -9.19 11.64
CA GLU A 369 2.11 -10.43 11.50
C GLU A 369 3.00 -11.57 10.98
N ILE A 370 3.87 -11.32 10.00
CA ILE A 370 4.84 -12.26 9.42
C ILE A 370 5.82 -12.77 10.48
N LEU A 371 6.36 -11.86 11.30
CA LEU A 371 7.29 -12.24 12.38
C LEU A 371 6.57 -13.06 13.46
N ASN A 372 5.38 -12.63 13.89
CA ASN A 372 4.58 -13.34 14.89
C ASN A 372 4.15 -14.73 14.42
N ASN A 373 3.84 -14.89 13.14
CA ASN A 373 3.43 -16.16 12.54
C ASN A 373 4.63 -17.02 12.08
N LYS A 374 5.86 -16.55 12.27
CA LYS A 374 7.10 -17.24 11.86
C LYS A 374 7.18 -17.57 10.37
N SER A 375 6.55 -16.75 9.53
CA SER A 375 6.57 -16.89 8.07
C SER A 375 7.67 -16.06 7.39
N GLY A 376 8.41 -15.26 8.17
CA GLY A 376 9.57 -14.50 7.72
C GLY A 376 10.47 -14.10 8.88
N PHE A 377 11.56 -13.43 8.55
CA PHE A 377 12.66 -13.14 9.47
C PHE A 377 13.14 -11.70 9.29
N CYS A 378 13.37 -11.01 10.40
CA CYS A 378 14.09 -9.74 10.42
C CYS A 378 15.57 -9.98 10.68
N ILE A 379 16.42 -9.22 9.99
CA ILE A 379 17.87 -9.20 10.22
C ILE A 379 18.33 -7.79 10.56
N GLU A 380 19.35 -7.68 11.41
CA GLU A 380 20.02 -6.42 11.73
C GLU A 380 21.39 -6.31 11.01
N LYS A 381 21.95 -7.43 10.57
CA LYS A 381 23.27 -7.50 9.90
C LYS A 381 23.36 -8.66 8.91
N GLY A 382 24.29 -8.54 7.97
CA GLY A 382 24.45 -9.51 6.88
C GLY A 382 24.88 -10.93 7.30
N SER A 383 25.49 -11.10 8.49
CA SER A 383 25.80 -12.45 9.02
C SER A 383 24.52 -13.24 9.34
N GLU A 384 23.50 -12.58 9.92
CA GLU A 384 22.21 -13.20 10.24
C GLU A 384 21.45 -13.63 8.97
N PHE A 385 21.60 -12.85 7.89
CA PHE A 385 21.04 -13.20 6.58
C PHE A 385 21.51 -14.59 6.13
N ILE A 386 22.83 -14.87 6.24
CA ILE A 386 23.40 -16.16 5.83
C ILE A 386 22.90 -17.30 6.72
N GLU A 387 22.83 -17.09 8.03
CA GLU A 387 22.36 -18.10 8.97
C GLU A 387 20.91 -18.51 8.67
N ILE A 388 20.03 -17.52 8.40
CA ILE A 388 18.63 -17.76 8.07
C ILE A 388 18.52 -18.45 6.70
N LEU A 389 19.28 -17.96 5.70
CA LEU A 389 19.28 -18.53 4.36
C LEU A 389 19.71 -20.00 4.36
N ASP A 390 20.78 -20.33 5.09
CA ASP A 390 21.29 -21.68 5.25
C ASP A 390 20.23 -22.62 5.90
N GLN A 391 19.57 -22.12 6.95
CA GLN A 391 18.50 -22.85 7.62
C GLN A 391 17.27 -23.09 6.71
N LEU A 392 16.99 -22.20 5.77
CA LEU A 392 15.85 -22.35 4.87
C LEU A 392 16.18 -23.23 3.65
N LEU A 393 17.38 -23.10 3.08
CA LEU A 393 17.75 -23.84 1.86
C LEU A 393 18.29 -25.25 2.11
N ASN A 394 18.84 -25.52 3.30
CA ASN A 394 19.42 -26.82 3.67
C ASN A 394 18.54 -27.62 4.65
N ASN A 395 17.31 -27.15 4.95
CA ASN A 395 16.37 -27.86 5.80
C ASN A 395 14.97 -27.79 5.21
N ASP A 396 14.59 -28.83 4.46
CA ASP A 396 13.29 -28.95 3.80
C ASP A 396 12.11 -28.82 4.77
N GLN A 397 12.22 -29.40 5.98
CA GLN A 397 11.15 -29.30 6.98
C GLN A 397 10.94 -27.86 7.43
N ARG A 398 12.03 -27.09 7.68
CA ARG A 398 11.95 -25.68 8.06
C ARG A 398 11.35 -24.84 6.91
N LEU A 399 11.80 -25.09 5.69
CA LEU A 399 11.27 -24.43 4.50
C LEU A 399 9.76 -24.67 4.34
N LEU A 400 9.31 -25.92 4.49
CA LEU A 400 7.89 -26.28 4.43
C LEU A 400 7.07 -25.62 5.53
N LEU A 401 7.54 -25.65 6.78
CA LEU A 401 6.83 -25.04 7.91
C LEU A 401 6.69 -23.52 7.73
N THR A 402 7.78 -22.82 7.31
CA THR A 402 7.74 -21.38 7.06
C THR A 402 6.83 -21.03 5.89
N SER A 403 6.88 -21.83 4.81
CA SER A 403 5.99 -21.66 3.66
C SER A 403 4.51 -21.89 4.03
N ALA A 404 4.21 -22.89 4.84
CA ALA A 404 2.85 -23.14 5.33
C ALA A 404 2.36 -21.98 6.21
N ALA A 405 3.21 -21.47 7.08
CA ALA A 405 2.89 -20.30 7.90
C ALA A 405 2.57 -19.05 7.06
N ALA A 406 3.30 -18.81 5.95
CA ALA A 406 3.01 -17.70 5.05
C ALA A 406 1.63 -17.83 4.38
N LYS A 407 1.25 -19.03 3.95
CA LYS A 407 -0.08 -19.30 3.38
C LYS A 407 -1.18 -19.13 4.43
N ASP A 408 -0.99 -19.69 5.62
CA ASP A 408 -1.94 -19.57 6.74
C ASP A 408 -2.20 -18.10 7.14
N LEU A 409 -1.17 -17.27 7.10
CA LEU A 409 -1.32 -15.82 7.31
C LEU A 409 -2.28 -15.19 6.29
N ILE A 410 -2.12 -15.54 5.03
CA ILE A 410 -2.97 -15.03 3.94
C ILE A 410 -4.42 -15.53 4.11
N ASP A 411 -4.60 -16.81 4.41
CA ASP A 411 -5.92 -17.43 4.55
C ASP A 411 -6.69 -16.82 5.72
N LYS A 412 -6.03 -16.57 6.86
CA LYS A 412 -6.61 -15.91 8.04
C LYS A 412 -7.04 -14.47 7.78
N ASN A 413 -6.34 -13.77 6.90
CA ASN A 413 -6.60 -12.37 6.55
C ASN A 413 -7.48 -12.24 5.29
N SER A 414 -7.97 -13.33 4.71
CA SER A 414 -8.84 -13.30 3.53
C SER A 414 -10.29 -12.89 3.86
N GLY A 415 -11.00 -12.32 2.88
CA GLY A 415 -12.41 -11.95 2.99
C GLY A 415 -12.69 -10.65 3.77
N VAL A 416 -11.66 -9.91 4.14
CA VAL A 416 -11.77 -8.62 4.85
C VAL A 416 -12.55 -7.58 4.02
N SER A 417 -12.29 -7.50 2.73
CA SER A 417 -13.01 -6.57 1.86
C SER A 417 -14.53 -6.79 1.85
N ASN A 418 -14.97 -8.05 1.88
CA ASN A 418 -16.39 -8.36 1.97
C ASN A 418 -17.01 -7.90 3.30
N LYS A 419 -16.32 -8.11 4.43
CA LYS A 419 -16.76 -7.61 5.74
C LYS A 419 -16.86 -6.09 5.75
N VAL A 420 -15.88 -5.40 5.17
CA VAL A 420 -15.87 -3.93 5.04
C VAL A 420 -17.03 -3.46 4.16
N VAL A 421 -17.28 -4.11 3.02
CA VAL A 421 -18.40 -3.80 2.13
C VAL A 421 -19.74 -3.96 2.84
N GLU A 422 -19.96 -5.06 3.58
CA GLU A 422 -21.20 -5.25 4.36
C GLU A 422 -21.37 -4.11 5.39
N ALA A 423 -20.31 -3.78 6.13
CA ALA A 423 -20.34 -2.72 7.13
C ALA A 423 -20.56 -1.32 6.52
N ILE A 424 -20.11 -1.06 5.28
CA ILE A 424 -20.40 0.17 4.56
C ILE A 424 -21.85 0.21 4.11
N LEU A 425 -22.40 -0.91 3.63
CA LEU A 425 -23.75 -0.99 3.08
C LEU A 425 -24.84 -1.13 4.15
N SER A 426 -24.48 -1.59 5.38
CA SER A 426 -25.40 -1.57 6.53
C SER A 426 -25.69 -0.12 6.96
N HIS A 427 -26.96 0.12 7.31
CA HIS A 427 -27.46 1.41 7.83
C HIS A 427 -26.84 1.80 9.16
#